data_8471e672ff6b23701c10c921e1ef234e
#
_entry.id   8471e672ff6b23701c10c921e1ef234e
#
_cell.length_a   1.000
_cell.length_b   1.000
_cell.length_c   1.000
_cell.angle_alpha   90.00
_cell.angle_beta   90.00
_cell.angle_gamma   90.00
#
_symmetry.space_group_name_H-M   'P 1'
#
loop_
_entity.id
_entity.type
_entity.pdbx_description
1 polymer ?
#
loop_
_entity_poly.entity_id
_entity_poly.type
_entity_poly.pdbx_seq_one_letter_code
_entity_poly.pdbx_strand_id
1 'polypeptide(L)'
;MRNLFLAAALTAVYLPAQAQMYKWQDDKGVTHYGETIPAEYANKDRSELSKTGRVMKKTEVLTPEERQAKAAQDVKVRASLEAEKVSKQRDKSLLSTYSNEKEIELSRQRNTQQVDIRIESTNRLLVEANKTLADLQKSVDAKTRAKQSIDAYTKEDLLDAQTAVTKLTAKLDGFKQDKVRLEAKFAADLARYKELTGK
;
A
#
# COMPACT_ATOMS: atom_id res chain seq x y z
N MET A 1 -80.08 25.91 9.25
CA MET A 1 -79.33 24.86 9.93
C MET A 1 -79.27 23.67 8.98
N ARG A 2 -78.17 23.54 8.27
CA ARG A 2 -77.99 22.48 7.25
C ARG A 2 -76.77 21.67 7.63
N ASN A 3 -77.00 20.45 8.06
CA ASN A 3 -75.94 19.48 8.41
C ASN A 3 -75.31 18.96 7.13
N LEU A 4 -74.01 19.23 6.95
CA LEU A 4 -73.18 18.69 5.89
C LEU A 4 -72.49 17.43 6.45
N PHE A 5 -72.93 16.23 6.02
CA PHE A 5 -72.24 14.97 6.28
C PHE A 5 -71.08 14.85 5.35
N LEU A 6 -69.89 14.90 5.87
CA LEU A 6 -68.63 14.62 5.14
C LEU A 6 -68.40 13.11 5.15
N ALA A 7 -68.68 12.39 4.06
CA ALA A 7 -68.35 10.99 3.88
C ALA A 7 -66.84 10.88 3.51
N ALA A 8 -66.05 10.41 4.43
CA ALA A 8 -64.62 10.08 4.19
C ALA A 8 -64.58 8.73 3.44
N ALA A 9 -64.30 8.76 2.14
CA ALA A 9 -64.03 7.55 1.35
C ALA A 9 -62.65 7.01 1.69
N LEU A 10 -62.58 5.88 2.38
CA LEU A 10 -61.33 5.13 2.70
C LEU A 10 -60.91 4.34 1.46
N THR A 11 -60.05 4.92 0.62
CA THR A 11 -59.44 4.21 -0.52
C THR A 11 -58.38 3.25 0.00
N ALA A 12 -58.68 1.95 0.10
CA ALA A 12 -57.74 0.91 0.35
C ALA A 12 -56.77 0.76 -0.82
N VAL A 13 -55.53 1.22 -0.65
CA VAL A 13 -54.47 0.98 -1.61
C VAL A 13 -54.06 -0.49 -1.56
N TYR A 14 -54.53 -1.26 -2.53
CA TYR A 14 -54.07 -2.64 -2.75
C TYR A 14 -52.65 -2.58 -3.30
N LEU A 15 -51.62 -2.75 -2.43
CA LEU A 15 -50.26 -3.05 -2.86
C LEU A 15 -50.23 -4.48 -3.39
N PRO A 16 -49.85 -4.73 -4.66
CA PRO A 16 -49.69 -6.11 -5.14
C PRO A 16 -48.54 -6.76 -4.38
N ALA A 17 -48.86 -7.78 -3.57
CA ALA A 17 -47.83 -8.63 -2.96
C ALA A 17 -47.04 -9.27 -4.11
N GLN A 18 -45.78 -8.93 -4.23
CA GLN A 18 -44.84 -9.52 -5.20
C GLN A 18 -44.49 -10.91 -4.68
N ALA A 19 -45.25 -11.93 -5.02
CA ALA A 19 -44.93 -13.31 -4.70
C ALA A 19 -43.64 -13.71 -5.43
N GLN A 20 -42.57 -13.88 -4.67
CA GLN A 20 -41.27 -14.30 -5.16
C GLN A 20 -41.24 -15.84 -5.08
N MET A 21 -41.00 -16.49 -6.21
CA MET A 21 -40.94 -17.94 -6.27
C MET A 21 -39.51 -18.44 -6.15
N TYR A 22 -39.30 -19.45 -5.31
CA TYR A 22 -38.02 -20.10 -5.11
C TYR A 22 -38.03 -21.51 -5.69
N LYS A 23 -36.87 -21.94 -6.21
CA LYS A 23 -36.58 -23.31 -6.63
C LYS A 23 -35.44 -23.82 -5.77
N TRP A 24 -35.58 -24.99 -5.14
CA TRP A 24 -34.53 -25.67 -4.38
C TRP A 24 -34.57 -27.17 -4.58
N GLN A 25 -33.56 -27.91 -4.11
CA GLN A 25 -33.53 -29.37 -4.12
C GLN A 25 -33.47 -29.88 -2.70
N ASP A 26 -34.18 -31.01 -2.46
CA ASP A 26 -34.09 -31.75 -1.20
C ASP A 26 -32.89 -32.70 -1.16
N ASP A 27 -32.71 -33.43 -0.06
CA ASP A 27 -31.62 -34.39 0.14
C ASP A 27 -31.66 -35.59 -0.81
N LYS A 28 -32.82 -35.84 -1.46
CA LYS A 28 -33.00 -36.88 -2.45
C LYS A 28 -32.81 -36.39 -3.87
N GLY A 29 -32.45 -35.12 -4.04
CA GLY A 29 -32.24 -34.48 -5.37
C GLY A 29 -33.56 -34.08 -6.05
N VAL A 30 -34.71 -34.15 -5.37
CA VAL A 30 -36.00 -33.75 -5.93
C VAL A 30 -36.07 -32.20 -5.92
N THR A 31 -36.51 -31.66 -7.05
CA THR A 31 -36.68 -30.20 -7.20
C THR A 31 -38.05 -29.77 -6.68
N HIS A 32 -38.04 -28.77 -5.81
CA HIS A 32 -39.21 -28.12 -5.24
C HIS A 32 -39.33 -26.68 -5.69
N TYR A 33 -40.58 -26.19 -5.74
CA TYR A 33 -40.94 -24.84 -6.03
C TYR A 33 -41.89 -24.31 -4.97
N GLY A 34 -41.72 -23.05 -4.54
CA GLY A 34 -42.59 -22.43 -3.54
C GLY A 34 -42.24 -20.99 -3.25
N GLU A 35 -43.15 -20.31 -2.58
CA GLU A 35 -42.97 -18.92 -2.14
C GLU A 35 -42.09 -18.83 -0.86
N THR A 36 -41.95 -19.93 -0.15
CA THR A 36 -41.17 -20.01 1.08
C THR A 36 -40.33 -21.29 1.06
N ILE A 37 -39.04 -21.18 1.40
CA ILE A 37 -38.15 -22.32 1.54
C ILE A 37 -38.24 -22.81 2.98
N PRO A 38 -38.50 -24.12 3.23
CA PRO A 38 -38.49 -24.71 4.58
C PRO A 38 -37.13 -24.46 5.26
N ALA A 39 -37.15 -24.27 6.60
CA ALA A 39 -35.94 -23.91 7.36
C ALA A 39 -34.80 -24.93 7.21
N GLU A 40 -35.13 -26.20 7.01
CA GLU A 40 -34.19 -27.31 6.77
C GLU A 40 -33.42 -27.18 5.44
N TYR A 41 -34.00 -26.50 4.44
CA TYR A 41 -33.39 -26.26 3.12
C TYR A 41 -32.88 -24.82 2.95
N ALA A 42 -33.01 -23.95 3.97
CA ALA A 42 -32.60 -22.56 3.91
C ALA A 42 -31.09 -22.36 3.63
N ASN A 43 -30.29 -23.38 4.02
CA ASN A 43 -28.83 -23.41 3.83
C ASN A 43 -28.41 -24.31 2.67
N LYS A 44 -29.27 -24.53 1.68
CA LYS A 44 -28.97 -25.28 0.45
C LYS A 44 -29.06 -24.39 -0.79
N ASP A 45 -28.57 -24.93 -1.90
CA ASP A 45 -28.63 -24.27 -3.19
C ASP A 45 -30.07 -23.92 -3.55
N ARG A 46 -30.29 -22.67 -3.91
CA ARG A 46 -31.59 -22.15 -4.28
C ARG A 46 -31.52 -21.16 -5.42
N SER A 47 -32.60 -21.08 -6.18
CA SER A 47 -32.78 -20.09 -7.22
C SER A 47 -34.04 -19.27 -6.99
N GLU A 48 -33.95 -17.98 -7.10
CA GLU A 48 -35.10 -17.08 -7.11
C GLU A 48 -35.62 -16.97 -8.55
N LEU A 49 -36.92 -17.21 -8.72
CA LEU A 49 -37.56 -17.20 -10.02
C LEU A 49 -38.46 -15.96 -10.18
N SER A 50 -38.53 -15.45 -11.40
CA SER A 50 -39.54 -14.46 -11.79
C SER A 50 -40.93 -15.13 -11.89
N LYS A 51 -41.98 -14.31 -11.99
CA LYS A 51 -43.36 -14.78 -12.26
C LYS A 51 -43.49 -15.65 -13.53
N THR A 52 -42.56 -15.53 -14.47
CA THR A 52 -42.51 -16.30 -15.71
C THR A 52 -41.61 -17.55 -15.60
N GLY A 53 -41.14 -17.92 -14.38
CA GLY A 53 -40.26 -19.07 -14.16
C GLY A 53 -38.79 -18.87 -14.57
N ARG A 54 -38.40 -17.66 -14.98
CA ARG A 54 -36.99 -17.37 -15.31
C ARG A 54 -36.16 -17.21 -14.03
N VAL A 55 -34.98 -17.82 -13.98
CA VAL A 55 -34.03 -17.66 -12.88
C VAL A 55 -33.53 -16.21 -12.82
N MET A 56 -33.82 -15.52 -11.73
CA MET A 56 -33.39 -14.16 -11.46
C MET A 56 -32.08 -14.14 -10.69
N LYS A 57 -31.96 -15.03 -9.71
CA LYS A 57 -30.78 -15.14 -8.86
C LYS A 57 -30.55 -16.60 -8.46
N LYS A 58 -29.32 -17.06 -8.54
CA LYS A 58 -28.90 -18.35 -8.03
C LYS A 58 -28.04 -18.13 -6.78
N THR A 59 -28.41 -18.74 -5.67
CA THR A 59 -27.63 -18.74 -4.44
C THR A 59 -27.06 -20.14 -4.26
N GLU A 60 -25.77 -20.28 -4.46
CA GLU A 60 -25.02 -21.51 -4.18
C GLU A 60 -24.49 -21.44 -2.75
N VAL A 61 -24.71 -22.49 -2.00
CA VAL A 61 -24.24 -22.63 -0.63
C VAL A 61 -22.93 -23.39 -0.68
N LEU A 62 -21.84 -22.63 -0.66
CA LEU A 62 -20.49 -23.18 -0.65
C LEU A 62 -20.21 -23.94 0.65
N THR A 63 -19.52 -25.06 0.54
CA THR A 63 -18.93 -25.74 1.71
C THR A 63 -17.98 -24.83 2.47
N PRO A 64 -17.62 -25.13 3.72
CA PRO A 64 -16.62 -24.36 4.45
C PRO A 64 -15.29 -24.22 3.68
N GLU A 65 -14.85 -25.30 3.03
CA GLU A 65 -13.63 -25.34 2.23
C GLU A 65 -13.74 -24.46 0.99
N GLU A 66 -14.87 -24.55 0.27
CA GLU A 66 -15.12 -23.71 -0.92
C GLU A 66 -15.25 -22.24 -0.55
N ARG A 67 -15.86 -21.90 0.59
CA ARG A 67 -15.90 -20.52 1.10
C ARG A 67 -14.49 -19.99 1.39
N GLN A 68 -13.65 -20.81 2.02
CA GLN A 68 -12.26 -20.44 2.30
C GLN A 68 -11.45 -20.29 1.01
N ALA A 69 -11.60 -21.21 0.06
CA ALA A 69 -10.94 -21.13 -1.24
C ALA A 69 -11.36 -19.89 -2.03
N LYS A 70 -12.67 -19.59 -2.06
CA LYS A 70 -13.22 -18.40 -2.70
C LYS A 70 -12.73 -17.11 -2.02
N ALA A 71 -12.74 -17.07 -0.68
CA ALA A 71 -12.21 -15.92 0.05
C ALA A 71 -10.71 -15.68 -0.25
N ALA A 72 -9.91 -16.75 -0.31
CA ALA A 72 -8.50 -16.64 -0.68
C ALA A 72 -8.31 -16.16 -2.13
N GLN A 73 -9.16 -16.61 -3.05
CA GLN A 73 -9.14 -16.15 -4.44
C GLN A 73 -9.59 -14.69 -4.55
N ASP A 74 -10.64 -14.29 -3.85
CA ASP A 74 -11.12 -12.90 -3.83
C ASP A 74 -10.06 -11.93 -3.31
N VAL A 75 -9.28 -12.34 -2.29
CA VAL A 75 -8.13 -11.57 -1.79
C VAL A 75 -7.08 -11.38 -2.88
N LYS A 76 -6.72 -12.45 -3.61
CA LYS A 76 -5.75 -12.38 -4.73
C LYS A 76 -6.25 -11.48 -5.85
N VAL A 77 -7.51 -11.62 -6.24
CA VAL A 77 -8.13 -10.79 -7.28
C VAL A 77 -8.15 -9.31 -6.87
N ARG A 78 -8.55 -9.02 -5.63
CA ARG A 78 -8.52 -7.63 -5.11
C ARG A 78 -7.10 -7.07 -5.09
N ALA A 79 -6.13 -7.85 -4.65
CA ALA A 79 -4.72 -7.44 -4.65
C ALA A 79 -4.20 -7.16 -6.06
N SER A 80 -4.53 -7.98 -7.06
CA SER A 80 -4.13 -7.76 -8.46
C SER A 80 -4.79 -6.52 -9.08
N LEU A 81 -6.08 -6.30 -8.80
CA LEU A 81 -6.81 -5.10 -9.26
C LEU A 81 -6.25 -3.82 -8.63
N GLU A 82 -5.90 -3.86 -7.35
CA GLU A 82 -5.29 -2.70 -6.69
C GLU A 82 -3.88 -2.44 -7.20
N ALA A 83 -3.08 -3.48 -7.42
CA ALA A 83 -1.75 -3.36 -8.04
C ALA A 83 -1.84 -2.75 -9.45
N GLU A 84 -2.80 -3.19 -10.26
CA GLU A 84 -3.05 -2.63 -11.60
C GLU A 84 -3.46 -1.16 -11.54
N LYS A 85 -4.34 -0.81 -10.61
CA LYS A 85 -4.77 0.58 -10.40
C LYS A 85 -3.60 1.48 -9.99
N VAL A 86 -2.77 1.03 -9.04
CA VAL A 86 -1.56 1.75 -8.60
C VAL A 86 -0.59 1.92 -9.77
N SER A 87 -0.37 0.87 -10.58
CA SER A 87 0.47 0.93 -11.78
C SER A 87 -0.04 1.97 -12.78
N LYS A 88 -1.32 1.92 -13.14
CA LYS A 88 -1.95 2.90 -14.06
C LYS A 88 -1.84 4.34 -13.53
N GLN A 89 -2.00 4.52 -12.23
CA GLN A 89 -1.86 5.85 -11.62
C GLN A 89 -0.41 6.34 -11.65
N ARG A 90 0.56 5.46 -11.42
CA ARG A 90 1.98 5.77 -11.56
C ARG A 90 2.32 6.15 -13.00
N ASP A 91 1.85 5.38 -13.99
CA ASP A 91 2.05 5.66 -15.41
C ASP A 91 1.48 7.03 -15.81
N LYS A 92 0.25 7.30 -15.37
CA LYS A 92 -0.39 8.61 -15.59
C LYS A 92 0.41 9.76 -14.95
N SER A 93 0.89 9.56 -13.72
CA SER A 93 1.73 10.55 -13.03
C SER A 93 3.04 10.78 -13.78
N LEU A 94 3.69 9.72 -14.26
CA LEU A 94 4.94 9.80 -15.02
C LEU A 94 4.77 10.61 -16.31
N LEU A 95 3.73 10.30 -17.10
CA LEU A 95 3.42 11.01 -18.35
C LEU A 95 2.97 12.46 -18.12
N SER A 96 2.34 12.78 -16.98
CA SER A 96 1.95 14.14 -16.64
C SER A 96 3.08 14.99 -16.08
N THR A 97 4.09 14.35 -15.49
CA THR A 97 5.26 15.03 -14.87
C THR A 97 6.33 15.38 -15.89
N TYR A 98 6.53 14.51 -16.89
CA TYR A 98 7.60 14.64 -17.86
C TYR A 98 7.04 14.66 -19.30
N SER A 99 7.40 15.69 -20.05
CA SER A 99 7.00 15.84 -21.45
C SER A 99 7.90 15.04 -22.41
N ASN A 100 9.09 14.69 -21.98
CA ASN A 100 10.08 13.93 -22.77
C ASN A 100 11.16 13.29 -21.88
N GLU A 101 11.92 12.37 -22.46
CA GLU A 101 13.02 11.65 -21.78
C GLU A 101 14.10 12.60 -21.21
N LYS A 102 14.38 13.70 -21.91
CA LYS A 102 15.39 14.67 -21.47
C LYS A 102 15.01 15.34 -20.16
N GLU A 103 13.72 15.55 -19.89
CA GLU A 103 13.26 16.11 -18.62
C GLU A 103 13.46 15.13 -17.46
N ILE A 104 13.26 13.83 -17.69
CA ILE A 104 13.57 12.80 -16.71
C ILE A 104 15.06 12.83 -16.37
N GLU A 105 15.91 12.88 -17.39
CA GLU A 105 17.36 12.93 -17.21
C GLU A 105 17.82 14.19 -16.49
N LEU A 106 17.28 15.37 -16.83
CA LEU A 106 17.56 16.62 -16.13
C LEU A 106 17.10 16.58 -14.66
N SER A 107 15.96 15.95 -14.40
CA SER A 107 15.46 15.75 -13.03
C SER A 107 16.38 14.82 -12.26
N ARG A 108 16.82 13.71 -12.86
CA ARG A 108 17.82 12.81 -12.30
C ARG A 108 19.07 13.58 -11.91
N GLN A 109 19.63 14.33 -12.86
CA GLN A 109 20.87 15.08 -12.67
C GLN A 109 20.76 16.09 -11.51
N ARG A 110 19.68 16.87 -11.44
CA ARG A 110 19.47 17.83 -10.34
C ARG A 110 19.34 17.14 -8.98
N ASN A 111 18.60 16.04 -8.92
CA ASN A 111 18.40 15.33 -7.67
C ASN A 111 19.66 14.61 -7.20
N THR A 112 20.40 13.97 -8.11
CA THR A 112 21.69 13.33 -7.75
C THR A 112 22.72 14.38 -7.32
N GLN A 113 22.80 15.53 -7.98
CA GLN A 113 23.68 16.63 -7.59
C GLN A 113 23.44 17.10 -6.14
N GLN A 114 22.17 17.20 -5.71
CA GLN A 114 21.85 17.53 -4.32
C GLN A 114 22.38 16.49 -3.33
N VAL A 115 22.28 15.21 -3.67
CA VAL A 115 22.81 14.13 -2.83
C VAL A 115 24.34 14.16 -2.84
N ASP A 116 24.97 14.41 -3.98
CA ASP A 116 26.43 14.54 -4.10
C ASP A 116 26.99 15.67 -3.23
N ILE A 117 26.32 16.81 -3.19
CA ILE A 117 26.70 17.93 -2.29
C ILE A 117 26.66 17.49 -0.81
N ARG A 118 25.63 16.70 -0.42
CA ARG A 118 25.53 16.18 0.95
C ARG A 118 26.63 15.17 1.25
N ILE A 119 26.95 14.28 0.32
CA ILE A 119 28.03 13.30 0.42
C ILE A 119 29.36 14.05 0.60
N GLU A 120 29.65 15.02 -0.26
CA GLU A 120 30.89 15.80 -0.21
C GLU A 120 31.02 16.60 1.10
N SER A 121 29.95 17.28 1.52
CA SER A 121 29.92 18.00 2.79
C SER A 121 30.15 17.08 3.99
N THR A 122 29.49 15.89 3.99
CA THR A 122 29.67 14.91 5.07
C THR A 122 31.06 14.31 5.06
N ASN A 123 31.66 14.06 3.89
CA ASN A 123 33.05 13.61 3.77
C ASN A 123 34.04 14.65 4.37
N ARG A 124 33.85 15.93 4.10
CA ARG A 124 34.70 16.98 4.71
C ARG A 124 34.57 16.96 6.23
N LEU A 125 33.37 16.86 6.78
CA LEU A 125 33.16 16.76 8.22
C LEU A 125 33.80 15.50 8.81
N LEU A 126 33.70 14.38 8.10
CA LEU A 126 34.29 13.11 8.52
C LEU A 126 35.83 13.18 8.55
N VAL A 127 36.45 13.82 7.58
CA VAL A 127 37.91 14.07 7.55
C VAL A 127 38.32 14.87 8.78
N GLU A 128 37.62 15.97 9.10
CA GLU A 128 37.92 16.77 10.28
C GLU A 128 37.69 16.01 11.60
N ALA A 129 36.61 15.27 11.70
CA ALA A 129 36.33 14.45 12.89
C ALA A 129 37.38 13.35 13.10
N ASN A 130 37.85 12.70 12.02
CA ASN A 130 38.93 11.72 12.09
C ASN A 130 40.26 12.35 12.53
N LYS A 131 40.54 13.57 12.06
CA LYS A 131 41.74 14.32 12.51
C LYS A 131 41.68 14.62 14.00
N THR A 132 40.55 15.15 14.47
CA THR A 132 40.32 15.43 15.89
C THR A 132 40.49 14.16 16.74
N LEU A 133 39.88 13.04 16.31
CA LEU A 133 40.01 11.75 16.98
C LEU A 133 41.47 11.28 17.04
N ALA A 134 42.20 11.40 15.92
CA ALA A 134 43.60 11.01 15.85
C ALA A 134 44.49 11.86 16.77
N ASP A 135 44.25 13.15 16.88
CA ASP A 135 45.01 14.07 17.74
C ASP A 135 44.72 13.79 19.23
N LEU A 136 43.46 13.54 19.60
CA LEU A 136 43.12 13.10 20.96
C LEU A 136 43.74 11.75 21.31
N GLN A 137 43.71 10.80 20.39
CA GLN A 137 44.31 9.49 20.57
C GLN A 137 45.83 9.60 20.83
N LYS A 138 46.54 10.40 20.03
CA LYS A 138 47.98 10.68 20.25
C LYS A 138 48.27 11.29 21.61
N SER A 139 47.38 12.20 22.08
CA SER A 139 47.52 12.81 23.42
C SER A 139 47.36 11.78 24.53
N VAL A 140 46.32 10.93 24.39
CA VAL A 140 46.09 9.82 25.35
C VAL A 140 47.25 8.86 25.35
N ASP A 141 47.75 8.47 24.18
CA ASP A 141 48.92 7.56 24.07
C ASP A 141 50.19 8.16 24.66
N ALA A 142 50.43 9.46 24.52
CA ALA A 142 51.57 10.15 25.12
C ALA A 142 51.48 10.18 26.65
N LYS A 143 50.32 10.53 27.22
CA LYS A 143 50.08 10.51 28.67
C LYS A 143 50.27 9.09 29.23
N THR A 144 49.75 8.06 28.54
CA THR A 144 49.88 6.66 28.93
C THR A 144 51.35 6.21 28.97
N ARG A 145 52.11 6.55 27.93
CA ARG A 145 53.57 6.23 27.89
C ARG A 145 54.34 6.94 28.99
N ALA A 146 53.95 8.18 29.32
CA ALA A 146 54.54 8.94 30.42
C ALA A 146 54.07 8.46 31.83
N LYS A 147 53.22 7.43 31.91
CA LYS A 147 52.57 6.94 33.14
C LYS A 147 51.77 8.04 33.90
N GLN A 148 51.27 9.01 33.17
CA GLN A 148 50.44 10.07 33.70
C GLN A 148 48.99 9.63 33.69
N SER A 149 48.18 10.13 34.64
CA SER A 149 46.74 9.89 34.68
C SER A 149 46.04 10.62 33.54
N ILE A 150 45.10 9.95 32.88
CA ILE A 150 44.22 10.56 31.88
C ILE A 150 43.06 11.13 32.66
N ASP A 151 42.85 12.46 32.57
CA ASP A 151 41.75 13.14 33.21
C ASP A 151 40.40 12.78 32.57
N ALA A 152 39.31 13.04 33.33
CA ALA A 152 37.95 12.70 32.90
C ALA A 152 37.52 13.42 31.60
N TYR A 153 37.92 14.67 31.45
CA TYR A 153 37.59 15.47 30.25
C TYR A 153 38.23 14.89 28.98
N THR A 154 39.54 14.51 29.06
CA THR A 154 40.20 13.85 27.92
C THR A 154 39.53 12.56 27.50
N LYS A 155 38.99 11.76 28.48
CA LYS A 155 38.24 10.53 28.17
C LYS A 155 36.90 10.83 27.51
N GLU A 156 36.20 11.83 28.01
CA GLU A 156 34.93 12.29 27.45
C GLU A 156 35.11 12.82 26.01
N ASP A 157 36.08 13.72 25.80
CA ASP A 157 36.41 14.25 24.47
C ASP A 157 36.74 13.11 23.47
N LEU A 158 37.47 12.09 23.88
CA LEU A 158 37.82 10.93 23.06
C LEU A 158 36.55 10.13 22.67
N LEU A 159 35.65 9.89 23.64
CA LEU A 159 34.39 9.21 23.41
C LEU A 159 33.48 10.00 22.46
N ASP A 160 33.40 11.30 22.64
CA ASP A 160 32.62 12.19 21.79
C ASP A 160 33.16 12.23 20.37
N ALA A 161 34.49 12.31 20.19
CA ALA A 161 35.13 12.25 18.88
C ALA A 161 34.88 10.90 18.18
N GLN A 162 34.95 9.77 18.90
CA GLN A 162 34.62 8.45 18.36
C GLN A 162 33.13 8.38 17.93
N THR A 163 32.27 8.91 18.78
CA THR A 163 30.82 8.97 18.50
C THR A 163 30.52 9.82 17.27
N ALA A 164 31.21 10.98 17.14
CA ALA A 164 31.06 11.85 15.97
C ALA A 164 31.48 11.17 14.67
N VAL A 165 32.63 10.48 14.66
CA VAL A 165 33.09 9.71 13.50
C VAL A 165 32.09 8.62 13.13
N THR A 166 31.60 7.86 14.12
CA THR A 166 30.60 6.78 13.90
C THR A 166 29.32 7.32 13.29
N LYS A 167 28.79 8.44 13.83
CA LYS A 167 27.56 9.08 13.32
C LYS A 167 27.75 9.63 11.91
N LEU A 168 28.88 10.28 11.63
CA LEU A 168 29.17 10.83 10.29
C LEU A 168 29.36 9.73 9.25
N THR A 169 30.01 8.61 9.62
CA THR A 169 30.18 7.45 8.75
C THR A 169 28.81 6.85 8.38
N ALA A 170 27.95 6.61 9.38
CA ALA A 170 26.61 6.07 9.14
C ALA A 170 25.75 7.03 8.25
N LYS A 171 25.88 8.36 8.47
CA LYS A 171 25.20 9.37 7.67
C LYS A 171 25.70 9.40 6.22
N LEU A 172 27.01 9.26 6.02
CA LEU A 172 27.62 9.18 4.70
C LEU A 172 27.14 7.95 3.93
N ASP A 173 27.11 6.79 4.58
CA ASP A 173 26.63 5.54 3.98
C ASP A 173 25.14 5.63 3.64
N GLY A 174 24.35 6.28 4.50
CA GLY A 174 22.95 6.58 4.21
C GLY A 174 22.79 7.41 2.92
N PHE A 175 23.55 8.48 2.76
CA PHE A 175 23.48 9.31 1.54
C PHE A 175 23.96 8.57 0.28
N LYS A 176 24.99 7.72 0.40
CA LYS A 176 25.42 6.87 -0.73
C LYS A 176 24.31 5.89 -1.15
N GLN A 177 23.63 5.27 -0.19
CA GLN A 177 22.48 4.40 -0.48
C GLN A 177 21.32 5.18 -1.09
N ASP A 178 21.04 6.40 -0.60
CA ASP A 178 20.01 7.27 -1.18
C ASP A 178 20.32 7.59 -2.64
N LYS A 179 21.58 7.89 -2.97
CA LYS A 179 22.01 8.11 -4.35
C LYS A 179 21.71 6.91 -5.25
N VAL A 180 22.13 5.71 -4.82
CA VAL A 180 21.87 4.47 -5.57
C VAL A 180 20.37 4.24 -5.78
N ARG A 181 19.54 4.42 -4.72
CA ARG A 181 18.09 4.30 -4.84
C ARG A 181 17.48 5.32 -5.80
N LEU A 182 17.98 6.54 -5.75
CA LEU A 182 17.52 7.62 -6.61
C LEU A 182 17.86 7.35 -8.09
N GLU A 183 19.07 6.93 -8.38
CA GLU A 183 19.51 6.55 -9.73
C GLU A 183 18.70 5.38 -10.28
N ALA A 184 18.48 4.33 -9.48
CA ALA A 184 17.66 3.19 -9.86
C ALA A 184 16.20 3.59 -10.14
N LYS A 185 15.64 4.51 -9.32
CA LYS A 185 14.30 5.04 -9.55
C LYS A 185 14.20 5.76 -10.90
N PHE A 186 15.10 6.68 -11.19
CA PHE A 186 15.07 7.43 -12.45
C PHE A 186 15.34 6.55 -13.68
N ALA A 187 16.18 5.52 -13.55
CA ALA A 187 16.39 4.53 -14.60
C ALA A 187 15.11 3.74 -14.89
N ALA A 188 14.39 3.31 -13.86
CA ALA A 188 13.10 2.63 -14.01
C ALA A 188 12.03 3.56 -14.59
N ASP A 189 11.98 4.83 -14.15
CA ASP A 189 11.04 5.81 -14.66
C ASP A 189 11.30 6.12 -16.15
N LEU A 190 12.57 6.22 -16.56
CA LEU A 190 12.96 6.43 -17.96
C LEU A 190 12.59 5.21 -18.84
N ALA A 191 12.89 4.00 -18.38
CA ALA A 191 12.52 2.78 -19.08
C ALA A 191 10.99 2.68 -19.25
N ARG A 192 10.24 2.94 -18.19
CA ARG A 192 8.77 2.92 -18.24
C ARG A 192 8.20 4.00 -19.13
N TYR A 193 8.77 5.20 -19.13
CA TYR A 193 8.36 6.29 -20.02
C TYR A 193 8.51 5.90 -21.49
N LYS A 194 9.64 5.26 -21.86
CA LYS A 194 9.88 4.75 -23.22
C LYS A 194 8.85 3.72 -23.64
N GLU A 195 8.55 2.76 -22.77
CA GLU A 195 7.49 1.76 -23.04
C GLU A 195 6.13 2.42 -23.31
N LEU A 196 5.75 3.42 -22.51
CA LEU A 196 4.46 4.09 -22.60
C LEU A 196 4.34 5.02 -23.80
N THR A 197 5.45 5.57 -24.28
CA THR A 197 5.47 6.51 -25.42
C THR A 197 5.83 5.85 -26.75
N GLY A 198 6.22 4.57 -26.75
CA GLY A 198 6.59 3.81 -27.94
C GLY A 198 7.90 4.28 -28.59
N LYS A 199 8.79 4.88 -27.82
CA LYS A 199 10.08 5.40 -28.28
C LYS A 199 11.24 4.56 -27.76
#